data_0b951baf3f6f574495c9fc68a1a258bb
#
_entry.id   0b951baf3f6f574495c9fc68a1a258bb
#
_cell.length_a   1.000
_cell.length_b   1.000
_cell.length_c   1.000
_cell.angle_alpha   90.00
_cell.angle_beta   90.00
_cell.angle_gamma   90.00
#
_symmetry.space_group_name_H-M   'P 1'
#
loop_
_entity.id
_entity.type
_entity.pdbx_description
1 polymer ?
#
loop_
_entity_poly.entity_id
_entity_poly.type
_entity_poly.pdbx_seq_one_letter_code
_entity_poly.pdbx_strand_id
1 'polypeptide(L)'
;MATKDLHNNIAPKRGISPVAAAQTDNTAIVSQIVDTAGYGSVEFLILTGSLADADATFTVLVEDGDAANLSDAAAVADTFLLGTEALAGFTFADDDKVFKIGYVGIKRYVRVTITPANNTGNACVAGVWLLGNARSKPSANPPA
;
A
#
# COMPACT_ATOMS: atom_id res chain seq x y z
N MET A 1 -1.11 -29.06 -2.58
CA MET A 1 0.24 -29.05 -3.21
C MET A 1 0.77 -27.63 -3.25
N ALA A 2 1.96 -27.40 -2.72
CA ALA A 2 2.60 -26.10 -2.85
C ALA A 2 3.06 -25.89 -4.30
N THR A 3 2.80 -24.74 -4.87
CA THR A 3 3.28 -24.35 -6.18
C THR A 3 4.38 -23.30 -6.06
N LYS A 4 5.39 -23.41 -6.92
CA LYS A 4 6.43 -22.37 -7.04
C LYS A 4 6.03 -21.26 -8.03
N ASP A 5 4.88 -21.39 -8.66
CA ASP A 5 4.36 -20.43 -9.62
C ASP A 5 3.68 -19.26 -8.90
N LEU A 6 4.46 -18.27 -8.52
CA LEU A 6 3.94 -17.00 -8.02
C LEU A 6 3.42 -16.13 -9.16
N HIS A 7 4.07 -16.17 -10.33
CA HIS A 7 3.81 -15.30 -11.47
C HIS A 7 2.34 -15.30 -11.91
N ASN A 8 1.75 -16.51 -12.09
CA ASN A 8 0.38 -16.64 -12.54
C ASN A 8 -0.66 -16.51 -11.43
N ASN A 9 -0.23 -16.37 -10.17
CA ASN A 9 -1.11 -16.34 -8.99
C ASN A 9 -1.24 -14.98 -8.34
N ILE A 10 -0.49 -13.99 -8.77
CA ILE A 10 -0.55 -12.62 -8.25
C ILE A 10 -0.90 -11.62 -9.35
N ALA A 11 -1.56 -10.55 -8.95
CA ALA A 11 -1.82 -9.39 -9.81
C ALA A 11 -1.33 -8.12 -9.09
N PRO A 12 -0.12 -7.63 -9.43
CA PRO A 12 0.34 -6.36 -8.90
C PRO A 12 -0.43 -5.21 -9.54
N LYS A 13 -0.79 -4.22 -8.73
CA LYS A 13 -1.42 -2.97 -9.16
C LYS A 13 -0.61 -1.79 -8.63
N ARG A 14 -0.58 -0.71 -9.40
CA ARG A 14 0.06 0.51 -8.95
C ARG A 14 -0.62 1.05 -7.69
N GLY A 15 0.14 1.26 -6.64
CA GLY A 15 -0.31 1.94 -5.43
C GLY A 15 0.18 3.39 -5.38
N ILE A 16 1.44 3.59 -5.10
CA ILE A 16 2.10 4.90 -5.06
C ILE A 16 3.24 4.88 -6.08
N SER A 17 3.13 5.71 -7.11
CA SER A 17 4.22 5.85 -8.08
C SER A 17 5.37 6.64 -7.47
N PRO A 18 6.63 6.21 -7.68
CA PRO A 18 7.75 7.07 -7.36
C PRO A 18 7.67 8.33 -8.22
N VAL A 19 7.70 9.50 -7.59
CA VAL A 19 7.63 10.77 -8.28
C VAL A 19 9.03 11.26 -8.66
N ALA A 20 9.13 12.07 -9.72
CA ALA A 20 10.40 12.61 -10.16
C ALA A 20 11.03 13.56 -9.12
N ALA A 21 10.19 14.29 -8.37
CA ALA A 21 10.60 15.04 -7.20
C ALA A 21 10.12 14.30 -5.95
N ALA A 22 11.02 14.02 -5.04
CA ALA A 22 10.67 13.41 -3.76
C ALA A 22 9.70 14.28 -2.97
N GLN A 23 8.92 13.66 -2.08
CA GLN A 23 8.08 14.38 -1.13
C GLN A 23 8.96 15.22 -0.20
N THR A 24 8.71 16.52 -0.13
CA THR A 24 9.56 17.47 0.63
C THR A 24 8.80 18.21 1.73
N ASP A 25 7.56 17.85 1.99
CA ASP A 25 6.71 18.45 3.00
C ASP A 25 5.85 17.38 3.70
N ASN A 26 4.90 17.82 4.52
CA ASN A 26 4.00 16.94 5.26
C ASN A 26 2.69 16.63 4.51
N THR A 27 2.63 16.88 3.21
CA THR A 27 1.46 16.51 2.41
C THR A 27 1.30 14.98 2.37
N ALA A 28 0.10 14.51 2.63
CA ALA A 28 -0.20 13.08 2.63
C ALA A 28 0.06 12.44 1.25
N ILE A 29 0.72 11.29 1.28
CA ILE A 29 0.98 10.46 0.10
C ILE A 29 -0.15 9.44 0.02
N VAL A 30 -1.04 9.59 -0.95
CA VAL A 30 -2.25 8.78 -1.08
C VAL A 30 -2.07 7.77 -2.21
N SER A 31 -2.33 6.49 -1.92
CA SER A 31 -2.27 5.45 -2.94
C SER A 31 -3.45 5.55 -3.93
N GLN A 32 -3.28 4.90 -5.08
CA GLN A 32 -4.43 4.57 -5.92
C GLN A 32 -5.40 3.67 -5.16
N ILE A 33 -6.69 3.83 -5.42
CA ILE A 33 -7.73 2.94 -4.89
C ILE A 33 -7.61 1.59 -5.60
N VAL A 34 -7.57 0.50 -4.83
CA VAL A 34 -7.60 -0.84 -5.41
C VAL A 34 -9.00 -1.43 -5.34
N ASP A 35 -9.42 -2.07 -6.42
CA ASP A 35 -10.62 -2.90 -6.47
C ASP A 35 -10.23 -4.35 -6.13
N THR A 36 -10.76 -4.87 -5.03
CA THR A 36 -10.45 -6.22 -4.55
C THR A 36 -11.32 -7.30 -5.19
N ALA A 37 -12.30 -6.91 -6.02
CA ALA A 37 -13.22 -7.86 -6.65
C ALA A 37 -12.46 -8.90 -7.49
N GLY A 38 -12.78 -10.18 -7.27
CA GLY A 38 -12.13 -11.28 -7.97
C GLY A 38 -10.87 -11.83 -7.32
N TYR A 39 -10.46 -11.28 -6.19
CA TYR A 39 -9.27 -11.71 -5.45
C TYR A 39 -9.60 -12.07 -4.00
N GLY A 40 -8.91 -13.08 -3.48
CA GLY A 40 -9.10 -13.53 -2.09
C GLY A 40 -8.02 -13.03 -1.13
N SER A 41 -6.98 -12.38 -1.63
CA SER A 41 -5.88 -11.85 -0.81
C SER A 41 -5.47 -10.49 -1.31
N VAL A 42 -5.21 -9.58 -0.39
CA VAL A 42 -4.83 -8.19 -0.68
C VAL A 42 -3.69 -7.79 0.26
N GLU A 43 -2.59 -7.35 -0.32
CA GLU A 43 -1.43 -6.85 0.42
C GLU A 43 -0.96 -5.54 -0.19
N PHE A 44 -0.55 -4.60 0.65
CA PHE A 44 0.11 -3.37 0.20
C PHE A 44 1.57 -3.40 0.59
N LEU A 45 2.45 -3.21 -0.36
CA LEU A 45 3.89 -3.15 -0.17
C LEU A 45 4.35 -1.71 -0.28
N ILE A 46 5.12 -1.25 0.70
CA ILE A 46 5.74 0.08 0.72
C ILE A 46 7.24 -0.11 0.53
N LEU A 47 7.80 0.55 -0.46
CA LEU A 47 9.23 0.57 -0.72
C LEU A 47 9.75 1.97 -0.43
N THR A 48 10.68 2.08 0.52
CA THR A 48 11.38 3.31 0.81
C THR A 48 12.70 3.38 0.04
N GLY A 49 13.05 4.57 -0.41
CA GLY A 49 14.40 4.90 -0.86
C GLY A 49 15.07 5.79 0.18
N SER A 50 15.73 6.84 -0.25
CA SER A 50 16.35 7.82 0.64
C SER A 50 15.31 8.65 1.38
N LEU A 51 15.45 8.78 2.69
CA LEU A 51 14.64 9.59 3.59
C LEU A 51 15.58 10.59 4.29
N ALA A 52 15.70 11.78 3.74
CA ALA A 52 16.81 12.70 4.06
C ALA A 52 16.63 13.48 5.36
N ASP A 53 15.40 13.63 5.86
CA ASP A 53 15.13 14.46 7.04
C ASP A 53 15.23 13.64 8.32
N ALA A 54 16.15 14.04 9.22
CA ALA A 54 16.54 13.28 10.41
C ALA A 54 15.48 13.20 11.53
N ASP A 55 14.37 13.93 11.44
CA ASP A 55 13.25 13.84 12.39
C ASP A 55 11.91 13.51 11.74
N ALA A 56 11.92 13.17 10.45
CA ALA A 56 10.72 12.78 9.74
C ALA A 56 10.18 11.43 10.20
N THR A 57 8.86 11.36 10.36
CA THR A 57 8.11 10.15 10.63
C THR A 57 6.98 10.01 9.60
N PHE A 58 6.61 8.76 9.30
CA PHE A 58 5.61 8.44 8.30
C PHE A 58 4.62 7.44 8.89
N THR A 59 3.37 7.88 9.06
CA THR A 59 2.31 7.02 9.58
C THR A 59 1.46 6.49 8.44
N VAL A 60 0.99 5.26 8.58
CA VAL A 60 0.17 4.56 7.59
C VAL A 60 -1.26 4.48 8.10
N LEU A 61 -2.22 4.75 7.22
CA LEU A 61 -3.65 4.57 7.45
C LEU A 61 -4.24 3.76 6.30
N VAL A 62 -5.02 2.73 6.62
CA VAL A 62 -5.79 1.95 5.65
C VAL A 62 -7.26 2.35 5.75
N GLU A 63 -7.86 2.66 4.62
CA GLU A 63 -9.28 3.03 4.53
C GLU A 63 -9.96 2.13 3.51
N ASP A 64 -11.21 1.77 3.78
CA ASP A 64 -12.03 0.99 2.86
C ASP A 64 -13.43 1.58 2.65
N GLY A 65 -14.12 1.08 1.65
CA GLY A 65 -15.49 1.48 1.32
C GLY A 65 -16.08 0.65 0.20
N ASP A 66 -17.37 0.86 -0.06
CA ASP A 66 -18.11 0.21 -1.13
C ASP A 66 -18.23 1.08 -2.39
N ALA A 67 -18.01 2.39 -2.27
CA ALA A 67 -17.98 3.31 -3.40
C ALA A 67 -16.61 3.28 -4.11
N ALA A 68 -16.62 3.21 -5.43
CA ALA A 68 -15.39 3.13 -6.23
C ALA A 68 -14.45 4.34 -6.08
N ASN A 69 -15.00 5.49 -5.74
CA ASN A 69 -14.25 6.72 -5.46
C ASN A 69 -13.94 6.91 -3.96
N LEU A 70 -14.29 5.92 -3.12
CA LEU A 70 -14.17 6.00 -1.66
C LEU A 70 -14.81 7.25 -1.04
N SER A 71 -15.94 7.70 -1.57
CA SER A 71 -16.74 8.78 -0.94
C SER A 71 -17.28 8.36 0.43
N ASP A 72 -17.35 7.06 0.68
CA ASP A 72 -17.76 6.42 1.94
C ASP A 72 -16.57 5.88 2.76
N ALA A 73 -15.33 6.33 2.47
CA ALA A 73 -14.13 5.83 3.12
C ALA A 73 -14.20 5.93 4.64
N ALA A 74 -13.84 4.86 5.30
CA ALA A 74 -13.66 4.79 6.74
C ALA A 74 -12.37 4.05 7.08
N ALA A 75 -11.75 4.41 8.20
CA ALA A 75 -10.58 3.70 8.69
C ALA A 75 -10.90 2.23 8.94
N VAL A 76 -10.05 1.33 8.48
CA VAL A 76 -10.22 -0.11 8.66
C VAL A 76 -9.90 -0.48 10.10
N ALA A 77 -10.79 -1.25 10.74
CA ALA A 77 -10.51 -1.76 12.08
C ALA A 77 -9.37 -2.79 12.05
N ASP A 78 -8.54 -2.81 13.09
CA ASP A 78 -7.36 -3.68 13.19
C ASP A 78 -7.67 -5.16 12.97
N THR A 79 -8.88 -5.60 13.31
CA THR A 79 -9.34 -6.98 13.08
C THR A 79 -9.40 -7.38 11.60
N PHE A 80 -9.45 -6.41 10.70
CA PHE A 80 -9.46 -6.61 9.26
C PHE A 80 -8.12 -6.32 8.59
N LEU A 81 -7.07 -6.11 9.39
CA LEU A 81 -5.70 -5.92 8.92
C LEU A 81 -4.84 -7.13 9.27
N LEU A 82 -3.90 -7.45 8.42
CA LEU A 82 -2.81 -8.38 8.69
C LEU A 82 -1.53 -7.56 8.87
N GLY A 83 -0.93 -7.68 10.04
CA GLY A 83 0.01 -6.71 10.56
C GLY A 83 -0.72 -5.53 11.21
N THR A 84 -0.02 -4.47 11.50
CA THR A 84 -0.59 -3.24 12.04
C THR A 84 -0.14 -2.04 11.23
N GLU A 85 -0.93 -0.98 11.25
CA GLU A 85 -0.54 0.29 10.62
C GLU A 85 0.75 0.84 11.25
N ALA A 86 0.94 0.63 12.56
CA ALA A 86 2.17 1.02 13.26
C ALA A 86 3.41 0.27 12.74
N LEU A 87 3.28 -1.03 12.43
CA LEU A 87 4.38 -1.83 11.86
C LEU A 87 4.66 -1.50 10.39
N ALA A 88 3.67 -0.98 9.68
CA ALA A 88 3.82 -0.52 8.31
C ALA A 88 4.38 0.92 8.23
N GLY A 89 4.28 1.69 9.32
CA GLY A 89 4.88 3.01 9.44
C GLY A 89 6.41 2.96 9.51
N PHE A 90 7.06 4.04 9.17
CA PHE A 90 8.52 4.12 9.10
C PHE A 90 9.02 5.51 9.48
N THR A 91 10.33 5.63 9.65
CA THR A 91 11.01 6.87 10.02
C THR A 91 12.18 7.13 9.06
N PHE A 92 12.84 8.24 9.25
CA PHE A 92 14.06 8.59 8.49
C PHE A 92 15.16 7.50 8.54
N ALA A 93 15.19 6.67 9.57
CA ALA A 93 16.18 5.59 9.72
C ALA A 93 15.87 4.35 8.86
N ASP A 94 14.78 4.37 8.12
CA ASP A 94 14.29 3.23 7.34
C ASP A 94 14.55 3.41 5.83
N ASP A 95 15.72 3.90 5.47
CA ASP A 95 16.16 3.96 4.09
C ASP A 95 16.25 2.56 3.45
N ASP A 96 15.88 2.48 2.19
CA ASP A 96 16.03 1.28 1.35
C ASP A 96 15.39 0.02 1.95
N LYS A 97 14.21 0.16 2.56
CA LYS A 97 13.45 -0.93 3.19
C LYS A 97 12.12 -1.21 2.50
N VAL A 98 11.55 -2.35 2.83
CA VAL A 98 10.21 -2.74 2.40
C VAL A 98 9.34 -2.98 3.62
N PHE A 99 8.14 -2.40 3.62
CA PHE A 99 7.09 -2.62 4.61
C PHE A 99 5.87 -3.23 3.92
N LYS A 100 5.01 -3.88 4.69
CA LYS A 100 3.78 -4.48 4.16
C LYS A 100 2.66 -4.39 5.16
N ILE A 101 1.43 -4.32 4.64
CA ILE A 101 0.21 -4.44 5.41
C ILE A 101 -0.85 -5.15 4.57
N GLY A 102 -1.52 -6.14 5.17
CA GLY A 102 -2.55 -6.93 4.52
C GLY A 102 -3.96 -6.48 4.90
N TYR A 103 -4.90 -6.67 3.99
CA TYR A 103 -6.30 -6.38 4.19
C TYR A 103 -7.15 -7.63 4.02
N VAL A 104 -7.98 -7.93 5.03
CA VAL A 104 -8.91 -9.07 5.05
C VAL A 104 -10.35 -8.63 5.32
N GLY A 105 -10.66 -7.36 5.12
CA GLY A 105 -12.00 -6.80 5.29
C GLY A 105 -12.96 -7.22 4.18
N ILE A 106 -14.22 -6.81 4.32
CA ILE A 106 -15.33 -7.20 3.44
C ILE A 106 -15.68 -6.14 2.40
N LYS A 107 -15.07 -4.96 2.49
CA LYS A 107 -15.34 -3.87 1.54
C LYS A 107 -14.58 -4.08 0.24
N ARG A 108 -15.13 -3.56 -0.84
CA ARG A 108 -14.60 -3.79 -2.18
C ARG A 108 -13.39 -2.92 -2.52
N TYR A 109 -13.41 -1.66 -2.07
CA TYR A 109 -12.39 -0.69 -2.43
C TYR A 109 -11.54 -0.32 -1.24
N VAL A 110 -10.22 -0.27 -1.43
CA VAL A 110 -9.26 -0.01 -0.36
C VAL A 110 -8.24 1.02 -0.83
N ARG A 111 -7.80 1.86 0.10
CA ARG A 111 -6.78 2.88 -0.11
C ARG A 111 -5.82 2.92 1.08
N VAL A 112 -4.56 3.19 0.82
CA VAL A 112 -3.54 3.46 1.84
C VAL A 112 -3.11 4.92 1.73
N THR A 113 -3.02 5.57 2.88
CA THR A 113 -2.48 6.93 3.00
C THR A 113 -1.27 6.91 3.91
N ILE A 114 -0.16 7.48 3.45
CA ILE A 114 1.05 7.66 4.24
C ILE A 114 1.15 9.15 4.56
N THR A 115 1.16 9.49 5.84
CA THR A 115 1.21 10.88 6.30
C THR A 115 2.56 11.18 6.90
N PRO A 116 3.38 12.03 6.24
CA PRO A 116 4.62 12.53 6.81
C PRO A 116 4.35 13.48 7.96
N ALA A 117 5.26 13.50 8.94
CA ALA A 117 5.32 14.52 9.97
C ALA A 117 6.78 14.96 10.14
N ASN A 118 6.99 16.24 10.39
CA ASN A 118 8.30 16.89 10.49
C ASN A 118 9.20 16.70 9.25
N ASN A 119 8.60 16.46 8.08
CA ASN A 119 9.36 16.24 6.87
C ASN A 119 9.60 17.56 6.14
N THR A 120 10.86 17.97 6.04
CA THR A 120 11.35 19.11 5.25
C THR A 120 12.42 18.72 4.24
N GLY A 121 12.79 17.44 4.22
CA GLY A 121 13.76 16.85 3.31
C GLY A 121 13.14 15.92 2.29
N ASN A 122 13.94 15.45 1.34
CA ASN A 122 13.48 14.53 0.32
C ASN A 122 13.10 13.17 0.93
N ALA A 123 11.91 12.69 0.65
CA ALA A 123 11.44 11.36 1.00
C ALA A 123 11.00 10.61 -0.26
N CYS A 124 11.72 9.55 -0.60
CA CYS A 124 11.46 8.71 -1.76
C CYS A 124 10.64 7.49 -1.32
N VAL A 125 9.38 7.43 -1.73
CA VAL A 125 8.45 6.36 -1.36
C VAL A 125 7.71 5.87 -2.59
N ALA A 126 7.56 4.56 -2.70
CA ALA A 126 6.71 3.91 -3.69
C ALA A 126 5.82 2.86 -3.01
N GLY A 127 4.72 2.50 -3.64
CA GLY A 127 3.82 1.47 -3.11
C GLY A 127 3.16 0.65 -4.21
N VAL A 128 3.00 -0.63 -3.94
CA VAL A 128 2.39 -1.60 -4.85
C VAL A 128 1.30 -2.38 -4.13
N TRP A 129 0.12 -2.45 -4.73
CA TRP A 129 -0.90 -3.42 -4.35
C TRP A 129 -0.56 -4.79 -4.93
N LEU A 130 -0.58 -5.80 -4.10
CA LEU A 130 -0.38 -7.18 -4.51
C LEU A 130 -1.66 -7.96 -4.22
N LEU A 131 -2.36 -8.35 -5.28
CA LEU A 131 -3.59 -9.13 -5.20
C LEU A 131 -3.26 -10.60 -5.46
N GLY A 132 -3.79 -11.48 -4.64
CA GLY A 132 -3.58 -12.92 -4.75
C GLY A 132 -4.88 -13.71 -4.69
N ASN A 133 -4.78 -15.02 -4.80
CA ASN A 133 -5.93 -15.93 -4.80
C ASN A 133 -7.03 -15.50 -5.79
N ALA A 134 -6.63 -15.20 -7.02
CA ALA A 134 -7.56 -14.82 -8.07
C ALA A 134 -8.58 -15.94 -8.34
N ARG A 135 -9.83 -15.55 -8.55
CA ARG A 135 -10.89 -16.50 -8.96
C ARG A 135 -10.64 -17.04 -10.36
N SER A 136 -9.97 -16.28 -11.21
CA SER A 136 -9.59 -16.68 -12.55
C SER A 136 -8.07 -16.61 -12.70
N LYS A 137 -7.48 -17.70 -13.19
CA LYS A 137 -6.03 -17.82 -13.40
C LYS A 137 -5.75 -18.28 -14.84
N PRO A 138 -4.58 -17.96 -15.40
CA PRO A 138 -3.51 -17.13 -14.84
C PRO A 138 -3.91 -15.66 -14.72
N SER A 139 -3.27 -14.94 -13.82
CA SER A 139 -3.43 -13.49 -13.74
C SER A 139 -2.87 -12.81 -14.98
N ALA A 140 -3.42 -11.64 -15.33
CA ALA A 140 -3.01 -10.92 -16.54
C ALA A 140 -1.53 -10.52 -16.50
N ASN A 141 -0.87 -10.66 -17.64
CA ASN A 141 0.49 -10.19 -17.86
C ASN A 141 0.58 -9.52 -19.24
N PRO A 142 0.91 -8.23 -19.36
CA PRO A 142 1.21 -7.33 -18.25
C PRO A 142 -0.02 -7.06 -17.35
N PRO A 143 0.21 -6.72 -16.06
CA PRO A 143 -0.87 -6.34 -15.16
C PRO A 143 -1.63 -5.12 -15.67
N ALA A 144 -2.95 -5.14 -15.52
CA ALA A 144 -3.80 -4.02 -15.94
C ALA A 144 -3.85 -2.92 -14.88
#